data_db3705ddac530f26e55647da4f860a94
#
_entry.id   db3705ddac530f26e55647da4f860a94
#
_cell.length_a   1.000
_cell.length_b   1.000
_cell.length_c   1.000
_cell.angle_alpha   90.00
_cell.angle_beta   90.00
_cell.angle_gamma   90.00
#
_symmetry.space_group_name_H-M   'P 1'
#
loop_
_entity.id
_entity.type
_entity.pdbx_description
1 polymer ?
#
loop_
_entity_poly.entity_id
_entity_poly.type
_entity_poly.pdbx_seq_one_letter_code
_entity_poly.pdbx_strand_id
1 'polypeptide(L)'
;MSKSHAVDIHVGARMRQRRTLLGMSQTKLGDAVGLTFQQIQKYERGSNRVSSSRLFEFAKVLDVPVAYFFDEMPANALSGRPMSGRGRKGFGEAGTPFEQDKDPLIKRETLELVRAYYKIREARVRKRIYELVKAVGAASHAEVLSGRKGRKTRHASR
;
A
#
# COMPACT_ATOMS: atom_id res chain seq x y z
N MET A 1 9.90 -10.63 -22.13
CA MET A 1 9.28 -10.35 -20.82
C MET A 1 8.11 -9.41 -21.06
N SER A 2 6.89 -9.85 -20.83
CA SER A 2 5.69 -9.01 -20.98
C SER A 2 5.75 -7.91 -19.89
N LYS A 3 5.67 -6.63 -20.31
CA LYS A 3 5.61 -5.51 -19.38
C LYS A 3 4.26 -5.59 -18.64
N SER A 4 4.30 -5.63 -17.31
CA SER A 4 3.09 -5.59 -16.49
C SER A 4 2.29 -4.31 -16.78
N HIS A 5 0.99 -4.43 -16.94
CA HIS A 5 0.13 -3.27 -17.16
C HIS A 5 -0.07 -2.52 -15.83
N ALA A 6 -0.12 -1.19 -15.87
CA ALA A 6 -0.25 -0.37 -14.65
C ALA A 6 -1.51 -0.72 -13.84
N VAL A 7 -2.60 -1.07 -14.50
CA VAL A 7 -3.83 -1.54 -13.86
C VAL A 7 -3.61 -2.85 -13.11
N ASP A 8 -2.90 -3.82 -13.71
CA ASP A 8 -2.64 -5.12 -13.07
C ASP A 8 -1.76 -4.96 -11.81
N ILE A 9 -0.80 -4.03 -11.86
CA ILE A 9 0.05 -3.68 -10.70
C ILE A 9 -0.81 -3.07 -9.58
N HIS A 10 -1.68 -2.12 -9.91
CA HIS A 10 -2.58 -1.49 -8.94
C HIS A 10 -3.53 -2.49 -8.31
N VAL A 11 -4.24 -3.28 -9.10
CA VAL A 11 -5.15 -4.33 -8.63
C VAL A 11 -4.43 -5.33 -7.73
N GLY A 12 -3.23 -5.75 -8.13
CA GLY A 12 -2.40 -6.66 -7.33
C GLY A 12 -2.00 -6.05 -5.98
N ALA A 13 -1.62 -4.77 -5.95
CA ALA A 13 -1.29 -4.06 -4.73
C ALA A 13 -2.50 -3.96 -3.78
N ARG A 14 -3.69 -3.62 -4.28
CA ARG A 14 -4.93 -3.57 -3.50
C ARG A 14 -5.32 -4.95 -2.95
N MET A 15 -5.16 -6.01 -3.76
CA MET A 15 -5.38 -7.39 -3.32
C MET A 15 -4.43 -7.75 -2.16
N ARG A 16 -3.13 -7.47 -2.29
CA ARG A 16 -2.14 -7.70 -1.23
C ARG A 16 -2.48 -6.93 0.04
N GLN A 17 -2.81 -5.65 -0.08
CA GLN A 17 -3.19 -4.80 1.05
C GLN A 17 -4.36 -5.41 1.83
N ARG A 18 -5.46 -5.77 1.16
CA ARG A 18 -6.63 -6.32 1.82
C ARG A 18 -6.34 -7.68 2.47
N ARG A 19 -5.67 -8.58 1.75
CA ARG A 19 -5.24 -9.87 2.31
C ARG A 19 -4.44 -9.70 3.60
N THR A 20 -3.50 -8.76 3.58
CA THR A 20 -2.63 -8.50 4.73
C THR A 20 -3.42 -7.91 5.90
N LEU A 21 -4.35 -7.00 5.66
CA LEU A 21 -5.28 -6.47 6.67
C LEU A 21 -6.11 -7.58 7.33
N LEU A 22 -6.54 -8.58 6.56
CA LEU A 22 -7.24 -9.75 7.08
C LEU A 22 -6.32 -10.76 7.78
N GLY A 23 -5.00 -10.54 7.75
CA GLY A 23 -4.02 -11.46 8.35
C GLY A 23 -3.88 -12.79 7.62
N MET A 24 -4.24 -12.83 6.34
CA MET A 24 -4.11 -14.03 5.52
C MET A 24 -2.69 -14.13 4.94
N SER A 25 -2.11 -15.34 4.93
CA SER A 25 -0.92 -15.64 4.13
C SER A 25 -1.28 -15.76 2.63
N GLN A 26 -0.30 -15.67 1.74
CA GLN A 26 -0.51 -15.94 0.31
C GLN A 26 -0.97 -17.39 0.07
N THR A 27 -0.46 -18.34 0.85
CA THR A 27 -0.90 -19.74 0.80
C THR A 27 -2.37 -19.85 1.17
N LYS A 28 -2.79 -19.25 2.30
CA LYS A 28 -4.18 -19.29 2.75
C LYS A 28 -5.15 -18.66 1.74
N LEU A 29 -4.76 -17.56 1.09
CA LEU A 29 -5.56 -16.98 0.00
C LEU A 29 -5.60 -17.92 -1.20
N GLY A 30 -4.47 -18.54 -1.56
CA GLY A 30 -4.38 -19.51 -2.65
C GLY A 30 -5.32 -20.68 -2.42
N ASP A 31 -5.25 -21.31 -1.25
CA ASP A 31 -6.11 -22.43 -0.88
C ASP A 31 -7.60 -22.08 -0.98
N ALA A 32 -7.98 -20.87 -0.55
CA ALA A 32 -9.36 -20.41 -0.59
C ALA A 32 -9.93 -20.20 -2.00
N VAL A 33 -9.05 -19.97 -3.00
CA VAL A 33 -9.46 -19.74 -4.40
C VAL A 33 -8.94 -20.83 -5.37
N GLY A 34 -8.39 -21.93 -4.84
CA GLY A 34 -7.88 -23.04 -5.64
C GLY A 34 -6.65 -22.68 -6.47
N LEU A 35 -5.73 -21.86 -5.94
CA LEU A 35 -4.50 -21.42 -6.58
C LEU A 35 -3.27 -21.73 -5.74
N THR A 36 -2.12 -21.85 -6.40
CA THR A 36 -0.84 -21.99 -5.71
C THR A 36 -0.38 -20.65 -5.14
N PHE A 37 0.48 -20.68 -4.14
CA PHE A 37 1.07 -19.47 -3.55
C PHE A 37 1.86 -18.66 -4.60
N GLN A 38 2.55 -19.32 -5.55
CA GLN A 38 3.28 -18.65 -6.62
C GLN A 38 2.34 -17.88 -7.58
N GLN A 39 1.14 -18.42 -7.83
CA GLN A 39 0.14 -17.73 -8.64
C GLN A 39 -0.39 -16.49 -7.91
N ILE A 40 -0.69 -16.58 -6.62
CA ILE A 40 -1.08 -15.44 -5.79
C ILE A 40 0.03 -14.37 -5.81
N GLN A 41 1.29 -14.77 -5.62
CA GLN A 41 2.42 -13.84 -5.67
C GLN A 41 2.51 -13.10 -7.02
N LYS A 42 2.29 -13.81 -8.14
CA LYS A 42 2.29 -13.21 -9.47
C LYS A 42 1.13 -12.21 -9.65
N TYR A 43 -0.05 -12.51 -9.14
CA TYR A 43 -1.19 -11.58 -9.14
C TYR A 43 -0.90 -10.34 -8.29
N GLU A 44 -0.41 -10.52 -7.08
CA GLU A 44 -0.09 -9.40 -6.17
C GLU A 44 1.02 -8.48 -6.70
N ARG A 45 1.92 -9.01 -7.55
CA ARG A 45 2.96 -8.23 -8.24
C ARG A 45 2.48 -7.60 -9.56
N GLY A 46 1.28 -7.90 -10.00
CA GLY A 46 0.77 -7.48 -11.30
C GLY A 46 1.49 -8.12 -12.48
N SER A 47 2.23 -9.21 -12.26
CA SER A 47 2.91 -9.96 -13.33
C SER A 47 1.94 -10.81 -14.13
N ASN A 48 0.82 -11.22 -13.52
CA ASN A 48 -0.27 -11.91 -14.15
C ASN A 48 -1.51 -11.02 -14.17
N ARG A 49 -2.16 -10.97 -15.34
CA ARG A 49 -3.45 -10.30 -15.48
C ARG A 49 -4.55 -11.08 -14.77
N VAL A 50 -5.36 -10.40 -13.96
CA VAL A 50 -6.50 -11.00 -13.26
C VAL A 50 -7.71 -10.99 -14.20
N SER A 51 -8.30 -12.16 -14.47
CA SER A 51 -9.58 -12.24 -15.21
C SER A 51 -10.74 -11.75 -14.33
N SER A 52 -11.85 -11.33 -14.95
CA SER A 52 -13.04 -10.85 -14.23
C SER A 52 -13.60 -11.89 -13.28
N SER A 53 -13.65 -13.16 -13.68
CA SER A 53 -14.11 -14.26 -12.82
C SER A 53 -13.20 -14.43 -11.60
N ARG A 54 -11.89 -14.38 -11.82
CA ARG A 54 -10.91 -14.52 -10.75
C ARG A 54 -10.94 -13.32 -9.80
N LEU A 55 -11.15 -12.11 -10.33
CA LEU A 55 -11.31 -10.91 -9.53
C LEU A 55 -12.55 -10.99 -8.62
N PHE A 56 -13.64 -11.57 -9.13
CA PHE A 56 -14.85 -11.80 -8.34
C PHE A 56 -14.62 -12.83 -7.21
N GLU A 57 -13.88 -13.90 -7.45
CA GLU A 57 -13.51 -14.87 -6.42
C GLU A 57 -12.66 -14.24 -5.33
N PHE A 58 -11.66 -13.43 -5.69
CA PHE A 58 -10.87 -12.67 -4.73
C PHE A 58 -11.74 -11.69 -3.92
N ALA A 59 -12.67 -10.99 -4.55
CA ALA A 59 -13.60 -10.08 -3.88
C ALA A 59 -14.40 -10.80 -2.78
N LYS A 60 -14.92 -11.99 -3.08
CA LYS A 60 -15.65 -12.83 -2.10
C LYS A 60 -14.78 -13.27 -0.93
N VAL A 61 -13.60 -13.80 -1.20
CA VAL A 61 -12.69 -14.32 -0.15
C VAL A 61 -12.11 -13.19 0.71
N LEU A 62 -11.84 -12.04 0.11
CA LEU A 62 -11.29 -10.87 0.79
C LEU A 62 -12.36 -9.97 1.43
N ASP A 63 -13.64 -10.33 1.26
CA ASP A 63 -14.80 -9.58 1.80
C ASP A 63 -14.75 -8.10 1.42
N VAL A 64 -14.71 -7.83 0.11
CA VAL A 64 -14.75 -6.48 -0.47
C VAL A 64 -15.58 -6.49 -1.76
N PRO A 65 -16.20 -5.37 -2.15
CA PRO A 65 -16.79 -5.24 -3.47
C PRO A 65 -15.69 -5.25 -4.55
N VAL A 66 -16.04 -5.69 -5.77
CA VAL A 66 -15.07 -5.72 -6.90
C VAL A 66 -14.50 -4.32 -7.20
N ALA A 67 -15.29 -3.26 -7.00
CA ALA A 67 -14.87 -1.88 -7.18
C ALA A 67 -13.66 -1.52 -6.32
N TYR A 68 -13.52 -2.10 -5.12
CA TYR A 68 -12.40 -1.89 -4.20
C TYR A 68 -11.03 -2.02 -4.87
N PHE A 69 -10.87 -2.95 -5.80
CA PHE A 69 -9.59 -3.17 -6.47
C PHE A 69 -9.20 -2.04 -7.43
N PHE A 70 -10.15 -1.17 -7.78
CA PHE A 70 -9.96 -0.03 -8.68
C PHE A 70 -10.01 1.32 -7.97
N ASP A 71 -10.34 1.34 -6.67
CA ASP A 71 -10.36 2.56 -5.87
C ASP A 71 -8.95 3.18 -5.82
N GLU A 72 -8.91 4.52 -5.84
CA GLU A 72 -7.65 5.29 -5.79
C GLU A 72 -6.68 4.97 -6.94
N MET A 73 -7.22 4.51 -8.09
CA MET A 73 -6.37 4.22 -9.25
C MET A 73 -5.73 5.51 -9.78
N PRO A 74 -4.39 5.54 -9.90
CA PRO A 74 -3.70 6.73 -10.37
C PRO A 74 -4.07 7.03 -11.84
N ALA A 75 -4.23 8.31 -12.17
CA ALA A 75 -4.69 8.76 -13.49
C ALA A 75 -3.81 8.25 -14.66
N ASN A 76 -2.52 8.03 -14.42
CA ASN A 76 -1.60 7.45 -15.39
C ASN A 76 -1.90 5.98 -15.72
N ALA A 77 -2.52 5.24 -14.81
CA ALA A 77 -2.96 3.87 -15.06
C ALA A 77 -4.19 3.83 -15.99
N LEU A 78 -5.02 4.87 -15.93
CA LEU A 78 -6.23 4.99 -16.77
C LEU A 78 -5.92 5.40 -18.22
N SER A 79 -4.80 6.06 -18.47
CA SER A 79 -4.45 6.59 -19.80
C SER A 79 -3.94 5.51 -20.79
N GLY A 80 -3.83 4.25 -20.37
CA GLY A 80 -3.44 3.13 -21.25
C GLY A 80 -2.06 3.24 -21.91
N ARG A 81 -1.27 4.26 -21.59
CA ARG A 81 0.06 4.43 -22.15
C ARG A 81 1.03 3.50 -21.46
N PRO A 82 1.75 2.64 -22.19
CA PRO A 82 2.85 1.88 -21.62
C PRO A 82 3.88 2.86 -21.05
N MET A 83 4.40 2.59 -19.87
CA MET A 83 5.56 3.31 -19.32
C MET A 83 6.80 3.01 -20.19
N SER A 84 6.87 3.58 -21.38
CA SER A 84 8.10 3.66 -22.16
C SER A 84 8.80 4.95 -21.73
N GLY A 85 9.88 4.77 -20.97
CA GLY A 85 10.77 5.87 -20.64
C GLY A 85 11.34 6.51 -21.90
N ARG A 86 10.89 7.72 -22.20
CA ARG A 86 11.66 8.77 -22.87
C ARG A 86 10.89 10.09 -22.78
N GLY A 87 11.41 10.98 -21.98
CA GLY A 87 11.38 12.42 -22.24
C GLY A 87 10.04 13.14 -22.15
N ARG A 88 9.70 13.61 -20.94
CA ARG A 88 9.14 14.96 -20.81
C ARG A 88 9.63 15.53 -19.48
N LYS A 89 10.53 16.54 -19.59
CA LYS A 89 10.78 17.49 -18.52
C LYS A 89 9.45 18.23 -18.25
N GLY A 90 8.80 17.87 -17.18
CA GLY A 90 7.67 18.55 -16.60
C GLY A 90 7.76 18.26 -15.12
N PHE A 91 7.71 19.28 -14.28
CA PHE A 91 7.71 19.20 -12.83
C PHE A 91 6.61 18.25 -12.37
N GLY A 92 6.99 17.02 -12.13
CA GLY A 92 6.22 15.94 -11.57
C GLY A 92 7.25 14.92 -11.17
N GLU A 93 7.49 14.79 -9.88
CA GLU A 93 8.37 13.79 -9.29
C GLU A 93 8.10 12.45 -9.95
N ALA A 94 9.09 11.97 -10.71
CA ALA A 94 9.04 10.64 -11.28
C ALA A 94 8.91 9.67 -10.11
N GLY A 95 7.71 9.14 -9.93
CA GLY A 95 7.45 8.09 -8.94
C GLY A 95 8.47 6.98 -9.19
N THR A 96 9.38 6.82 -8.25
CA THR A 96 10.27 5.66 -8.16
C THR A 96 9.45 4.39 -8.37
N PRO A 97 10.00 3.34 -8.99
CA PRO A 97 9.32 2.05 -9.07
C PRO A 97 8.76 1.74 -7.70
N PHE A 98 7.45 1.47 -7.62
CA PHE A 98 6.74 1.21 -6.37
C PHE A 98 7.48 0.08 -5.63
N GLU A 99 8.35 0.45 -4.72
CA GLU A 99 9.02 -0.46 -3.80
C GLU A 99 7.94 -0.95 -2.84
N GLN A 100 7.33 -2.08 -3.17
CA GLN A 100 6.25 -2.72 -2.41
C GLN A 100 6.61 -2.95 -0.93
N ASP A 101 7.89 -2.90 -0.59
CA ASP A 101 8.38 -3.07 0.77
C ASP A 101 8.37 -1.78 1.61
N LYS A 102 8.07 -0.62 0.99
CA LYS A 102 8.06 0.69 1.68
C LYS A 102 6.67 1.19 2.06
N ASP A 103 5.59 0.47 1.70
CA ASP A 103 4.25 0.87 2.14
C ASP A 103 4.12 0.67 3.66
N PRO A 104 3.99 1.75 4.45
CA PRO A 104 3.86 1.65 5.91
C PRO A 104 2.68 0.78 6.35
N LEU A 105 1.62 0.67 5.52
CA LEU A 105 0.43 -0.11 5.82
C LEU A 105 0.66 -1.62 5.70
N ILE A 106 1.75 -2.04 5.01
CA ILE A 106 2.10 -3.46 4.84
C ILE A 106 3.05 -3.93 5.94
N LYS A 107 3.64 -3.01 6.69
CA LYS A 107 4.54 -3.38 7.80
C LYS A 107 3.76 -4.17 8.86
N ARG A 108 4.39 -5.24 9.35
CA ARG A 108 3.81 -6.12 10.38
C ARG A 108 3.37 -5.33 11.61
N GLU A 109 4.17 -4.38 12.05
CA GLU A 109 3.90 -3.49 13.18
C GLU A 109 2.61 -2.68 12.99
N THR A 110 2.41 -2.08 11.80
CA THR A 110 1.20 -1.32 11.49
C THR A 110 -0.04 -2.19 11.53
N LEU A 111 0.06 -3.42 11.00
CA LEU A 111 -1.06 -4.37 11.01
C LEU A 111 -1.40 -4.85 12.43
N GLU A 112 -0.39 -5.10 13.26
CA GLU A 112 -0.59 -5.49 14.65
C GLU A 112 -1.22 -4.34 15.44
N LEU A 113 -0.80 -3.10 15.20
CA LEU A 113 -1.39 -1.89 15.79
C LEU A 113 -2.87 -1.74 15.40
N VAL A 114 -3.18 -1.82 14.11
CA VAL A 114 -4.55 -1.73 13.60
C VAL A 114 -5.44 -2.81 14.20
N ARG A 115 -4.96 -4.06 14.26
CA ARG A 115 -5.71 -5.16 14.88
C ARG A 115 -5.94 -4.94 16.37
N ALA A 116 -4.92 -4.48 17.10
CA ALA A 116 -5.04 -4.17 18.52
C ALA A 116 -6.06 -3.04 18.75
N TYR A 117 -6.00 -1.98 17.93
CA TYR A 117 -6.92 -0.85 17.99
C TYR A 117 -8.39 -1.28 17.81
N TYR A 118 -8.69 -2.14 16.84
CA TYR A 118 -10.07 -2.60 16.60
C TYR A 118 -10.56 -3.66 17.60
N LYS A 119 -9.67 -4.29 18.37
CA LYS A 119 -10.08 -5.14 19.51
C LYS A 119 -10.65 -4.36 20.69
N ILE A 120 -10.36 -3.06 20.78
CA ILE A 120 -10.90 -2.20 21.83
C ILE A 120 -12.37 -1.95 21.55
N ARG A 121 -13.25 -2.49 22.38
CA ARG A 121 -14.71 -2.36 22.18
C ARG A 121 -15.23 -0.94 22.43
N GLU A 122 -14.64 -0.24 23.40
CA GLU A 122 -15.10 1.07 23.82
C GLU A 122 -14.65 2.18 22.87
N ALA A 123 -15.60 2.89 22.26
CA ALA A 123 -15.32 3.94 21.29
C ALA A 123 -14.56 5.14 21.88
N ARG A 124 -14.82 5.48 23.16
CA ARG A 124 -14.13 6.58 23.86
C ARG A 124 -12.65 6.28 24.04
N VAL A 125 -12.31 5.04 24.40
CA VAL A 125 -10.91 4.60 24.56
C VAL A 125 -10.19 4.62 23.21
N ARG A 126 -10.82 4.11 22.14
CA ARG A 126 -10.25 4.17 20.81
C ARG A 126 -9.95 5.59 20.36
N LYS A 127 -10.88 6.53 20.61
CA LYS A 127 -10.69 7.95 20.26
C LYS A 127 -9.49 8.55 21.00
N ARG A 128 -9.32 8.29 22.29
CA ARG A 128 -8.19 8.78 23.07
C ARG A 128 -6.85 8.22 22.59
N ILE A 129 -6.81 6.92 22.25
CA ILE A 129 -5.61 6.30 21.68
C ILE A 129 -5.27 6.92 20.33
N TYR A 130 -6.25 7.16 19.47
CA TYR A 130 -6.04 7.83 18.19
C TYR A 130 -5.46 9.25 18.39
N GLU A 131 -6.04 10.03 19.30
CA GLU A 131 -5.56 11.38 19.62
C GLU A 131 -4.13 11.35 20.17
N LEU A 132 -3.79 10.38 21.04
CA LEU A 132 -2.44 10.18 21.57
C LEU A 132 -1.44 9.88 20.45
N VAL A 133 -1.72 8.90 19.61
CA VAL A 133 -0.84 8.52 18.48
C VAL A 133 -0.63 9.71 17.55
N LYS A 134 -1.69 10.49 17.26
CA LYS A 134 -1.61 11.70 16.45
C LYS A 134 -0.72 12.76 17.09
N ALA A 135 -0.85 12.99 18.39
CA ALA A 135 -0.05 13.98 19.12
C ALA A 135 1.44 13.59 19.16
N VAL A 136 1.73 12.32 19.44
CA VAL A 136 3.11 11.80 19.46
C VAL A 136 3.76 11.91 18.07
N GLY A 137 3.02 11.56 17.01
CA GLY A 137 3.51 11.70 15.64
C GLY A 137 3.81 13.15 15.25
N ALA A 138 2.96 14.10 15.66
CA ALA A 138 3.18 15.53 15.43
C ALA A 138 4.40 16.07 16.20
N ALA A 139 4.59 15.64 17.45
CA ALA A 139 5.74 16.03 18.26
C ALA A 139 7.07 15.53 17.66
N SER A 140 7.14 14.27 17.28
CA SER A 140 8.30 13.66 16.62
C SER A 140 8.67 14.34 15.31
N HIS A 141 7.67 14.78 14.55
CA HIS A 141 7.90 15.52 13.30
C HIS A 141 8.47 16.93 13.55
N ALA A 142 8.03 17.60 14.60
CA ALA A 142 8.54 18.91 14.99
C ALA A 142 10.01 18.85 15.46
N GLU A 143 10.40 17.82 16.20
CA GLU A 143 11.79 17.60 16.62
C GLU A 143 12.74 17.37 15.45
N VAL A 144 12.32 16.58 14.45
CA VAL A 144 13.13 16.33 13.24
C VAL A 144 13.35 17.63 12.45
N LEU A 145 12.36 18.50 12.38
CA LEU A 145 12.47 19.80 11.68
C LEU A 145 13.36 20.80 12.44
N SER A 146 13.30 20.81 13.77
CA SER A 146 14.14 21.69 14.60
C SER A 146 15.60 21.27 14.59
N GLY A 147 15.89 19.96 14.64
CA GLY A 147 17.24 19.40 14.55
C GLY A 147 17.93 19.66 13.21
N ARG A 148 17.17 19.76 12.12
CA ARG A 148 17.68 20.11 10.78
C ARG A 148 18.08 21.59 10.68
N LYS A 149 17.39 22.51 11.36
CA LYS A 149 17.76 23.96 11.39
C LYS A 149 19.05 24.21 12.15
N GLY A 150 19.31 23.51 13.27
CA GLY A 150 20.52 23.68 14.06
C GLY A 150 21.82 23.18 13.40
N ARG A 151 21.71 22.30 12.39
CA ARG A 151 22.87 21.73 11.68
C ARG A 151 23.35 22.59 10.49
N LYS A 152 22.48 23.45 9.94
CA LYS A 152 22.84 24.36 8.82
C LYS A 152 23.61 25.61 9.28
N THR A 153 23.48 26.04 10.54
CA THR A 153 24.13 27.26 11.04
C THR A 153 25.57 27.02 11.52
N ARG A 154 26.02 25.78 11.71
CA ARG A 154 27.40 25.45 12.14
C ARG A 154 28.42 25.32 10.99
N HIS A 155 28.00 25.38 9.73
CA HIS A 155 28.91 25.27 8.56
C HIS A 155 29.15 26.59 7.84
N ALA A 156 28.58 27.70 8.33
CA ALA A 156 28.76 29.03 7.73
C ALA A 156 29.75 29.93 8.52
N SER A 157 30.50 29.37 9.47
CA SER A 157 31.52 30.11 10.22
C SER A 157 32.80 29.29 10.27
N ARG A 158 33.46 29.15 9.10
CA ARG A 158 34.88 28.84 8.97
C ARG A 158 35.39 29.34 7.64
#